data_7e07243f08d709fc992f20cf460587ad
#
_entry.id   7e07243f08d709fc992f20cf460587ad
#
_cell.length_a   1.000
_cell.length_b   1.000
_cell.length_c   1.000
_cell.angle_alpha   90.00
_cell.angle_beta   90.00
_cell.angle_gamma   90.00
#
_symmetry.space_group_name_H-M   'P 1'
#
loop_
_entity.id
_entity.type
_entity.pdbx_description
1 polymer ?
#
loop_
_entity_poly.entity_id
_entity_poly.type
_entity_poly.pdbx_seq_one_letter_code
_entity_poly.pdbx_strand_id
1 'polypeptide(L)'
;MRLREAEALYKARLYDGSVYLAGYAVELGLKARICRILGLKEYPLELGQTFKVHNLAQLKTLAGLTCEIDASKNKDLFDNWSKAVAWDPEQRYEGPGKYNAGTAKVILDSIRERPSGVLTWLSKRW
;
A
#
# COMPACT_ATOMS: atom_id res chain seq x y z
N MET A 1 -10.53 -5.28 -3.36
CA MET A 1 -11.68 -4.34 -3.40
C MET A 1 -11.23 -2.89 -3.48
N ARG A 2 -10.38 -2.42 -2.57
CA ARG A 2 -9.89 -1.03 -2.61
C ARG A 2 -9.10 -0.70 -3.86
N LEU A 3 -8.31 -1.64 -4.36
CA LEU A 3 -7.58 -1.43 -5.61
C LEU A 3 -8.54 -1.26 -6.80
N ARG A 4 -9.61 -2.03 -6.81
CA ARG A 4 -10.62 -1.93 -7.86
C ARG A 4 -11.32 -0.56 -7.85
N GLU A 5 -11.60 -0.05 -6.66
CA GLU A 5 -12.15 1.30 -6.49
C GLU A 5 -11.14 2.36 -6.97
N ALA A 6 -9.85 2.17 -6.65
CA ALA A 6 -8.80 3.07 -7.12
C ALA A 6 -8.72 3.11 -8.64
N GLU A 7 -8.82 1.96 -9.29
CA GLU A 7 -8.80 1.88 -10.75
C GLU A 7 -10.02 2.56 -11.38
N ALA A 8 -11.19 2.42 -10.75
CA ALA A 8 -12.41 3.09 -11.21
C ALA A 8 -12.27 4.61 -11.11
N LEU A 9 -11.71 5.10 -10.02
CA LEU A 9 -11.46 6.53 -9.84
C LEU A 9 -10.44 7.06 -10.85
N TYR A 10 -9.41 6.28 -11.16
CA TYR A 10 -8.45 6.66 -12.19
C TYR A 10 -9.14 6.83 -13.55
N LYS A 11 -10.01 5.90 -13.94
CA LYS A 11 -10.76 5.97 -15.19
C LYS A 11 -11.69 7.17 -15.22
N ALA A 12 -12.21 7.57 -14.07
CA ALA A 12 -13.07 8.73 -13.94
C ALA A 12 -12.28 10.05 -13.82
N ARG A 13 -10.94 10.00 -13.93
CA ARG A 13 -10.03 11.15 -13.82
C ARG A 13 -10.02 11.78 -12.41
N LEU A 14 -10.34 11.01 -11.39
CA LEU A 14 -10.27 11.42 -9.99
C LEU A 14 -8.97 10.90 -9.38
N TYR A 15 -7.85 11.53 -9.77
CA TYR A 15 -6.52 10.98 -9.52
C TYR A 15 -6.11 11.00 -8.05
N ASP A 16 -6.44 12.05 -7.32
CA ASP A 16 -6.09 12.13 -5.89
C ASP A 16 -6.79 11.01 -5.11
N GLY A 17 -8.08 10.80 -5.37
CA GLY A 17 -8.84 9.72 -4.75
C GLY A 17 -8.32 8.35 -5.16
N SER A 18 -7.92 8.20 -6.43
CA SER A 18 -7.36 6.95 -6.94
C SER A 18 -6.08 6.57 -6.19
N VAL A 19 -5.14 7.52 -6.06
CA VAL A 19 -3.88 7.30 -5.33
C VAL A 19 -4.14 7.01 -3.86
N TYR A 20 -5.06 7.74 -3.23
CA TYR A 20 -5.41 7.52 -1.83
C TYR A 20 -5.91 6.10 -1.60
N LEU A 21 -6.86 5.63 -2.40
CA LEU A 21 -7.41 4.28 -2.23
C LEU A 21 -6.42 3.18 -2.59
N ALA A 22 -5.53 3.41 -3.56
CA ALA A 22 -4.49 2.44 -3.90
C ALA A 22 -3.52 2.24 -2.73
N GLY A 23 -3.07 3.32 -2.10
CA GLY A 23 -2.23 3.25 -0.91
C GLY A 23 -2.95 2.60 0.27
N TYR A 24 -4.22 2.90 0.42
CA TYR A 24 -5.06 2.27 1.47
C TYR A 24 -5.17 0.76 1.25
N ALA A 25 -5.25 0.31 0.00
CA ALA A 25 -5.26 -1.13 -0.31
C ALA A 25 -3.97 -1.80 0.19
N VAL A 26 -2.81 -1.15 0.01
CA VAL A 26 -1.53 -1.67 0.52
C VAL A 26 -1.54 -1.70 2.05
N GLU A 27 -2.04 -0.65 2.69
CA GLU A 27 -2.17 -0.61 4.16
C GLU A 27 -2.98 -1.81 4.66
N LEU A 28 -4.14 -2.06 4.06
CA LEU A 28 -5.00 -3.18 4.45
C LEU A 28 -4.32 -4.53 4.23
N GLY A 29 -3.57 -4.67 3.13
CA GLY A 29 -2.83 -5.90 2.85
C GLY A 29 -1.74 -6.17 3.89
N LEU A 30 -1.00 -5.14 4.29
CA LEU A 30 0.01 -5.26 5.34
C LEU A 30 -0.62 -5.62 6.70
N LYS A 31 -1.76 -5.00 7.02
CA LYS A 31 -2.48 -5.32 8.25
C LYS A 31 -3.01 -6.76 8.24
N ALA A 32 -3.47 -7.26 7.10
CA ALA A 32 -3.88 -8.65 6.95
C ALA A 32 -2.70 -9.61 7.20
N ARG A 33 -1.52 -9.27 6.68
CA ARG A 33 -0.30 -10.04 6.93
C ARG A 33 0.06 -10.07 8.42
N ILE A 34 -0.05 -8.92 9.10
CA ILE A 34 0.22 -8.82 10.54
C ILE A 34 -0.73 -9.75 11.31
N CYS A 35 -2.01 -9.71 10.98
CA CYS A 35 -2.99 -10.62 11.61
C CYS A 35 -2.61 -12.08 11.40
N ARG A 36 -2.18 -12.44 10.20
CA ARG A 36 -1.77 -13.82 9.90
C ARG A 36 -0.58 -14.26 10.75
N ILE A 37 0.45 -13.42 10.85
CA ILE A 37 1.65 -13.73 11.63
C ILE A 37 1.32 -13.91 13.12
N LEU A 38 0.46 -13.04 13.65
CA LEU A 38 0.09 -13.06 15.06
C LEU A 38 -1.04 -14.06 15.36
N GLY A 39 -1.63 -14.70 14.35
CA GLY A 39 -2.74 -15.63 14.55
C GLY A 39 -4.03 -14.96 15.01
N LEU A 40 -4.25 -13.71 14.60
CA LEU A 40 -5.41 -12.93 15.02
C LEU A 40 -6.46 -12.86 13.91
N LYS A 41 -7.74 -12.83 14.32
CA LYS A 41 -8.86 -12.68 13.39
C LYS A 41 -9.05 -11.23 12.97
N GLU A 42 -8.70 -10.30 13.86
CA GLU A 42 -8.85 -8.87 13.64
C GLU A 42 -7.56 -8.15 13.98
N TYR A 43 -7.33 -7.01 13.34
CA TYR A 43 -6.15 -6.20 13.59
C TYR A 43 -6.19 -5.66 15.03
N PRO A 44 -5.07 -5.78 15.82
CA PRO A 44 -5.12 -5.57 17.27
C PRO A 44 -5.03 -4.09 17.68
N LEU A 45 -6.03 -3.28 17.34
CA LEU A 45 -6.05 -1.87 17.71
C LEU A 45 -6.06 -1.63 19.23
N GLU A 46 -6.63 -2.56 19.99
CA GLU A 46 -6.74 -2.45 21.45
C GLU A 46 -5.42 -2.70 22.19
N LEU A 47 -4.41 -3.24 21.52
CA LEU A 47 -3.12 -3.52 22.14
C LEU A 47 -2.20 -2.29 22.20
N GLY A 48 -2.69 -1.12 21.84
CA GLY A 48 -2.00 0.15 22.01
C GLY A 48 -1.51 0.81 20.74
N GLN A 49 -0.69 1.84 20.90
CA GLN A 49 -0.26 2.71 19.80
C GLN A 49 0.60 1.99 18.76
N THR A 50 1.30 0.92 19.11
CA THR A 50 2.12 0.15 18.19
C THR A 50 1.35 -0.29 16.96
N PHE A 51 0.05 -0.64 17.13
CA PHE A 51 -0.78 -1.11 16.02
C PHE A 51 -1.67 -0.03 15.41
N LYS A 52 -1.69 1.16 15.99
CA LYS A 52 -2.49 2.30 15.47
C LYS A 52 -1.65 3.11 14.49
N VAL A 53 -1.15 2.44 13.44
CA VAL A 53 -0.28 3.08 12.45
C VAL A 53 -0.87 2.96 11.06
N HIS A 54 -0.62 3.98 10.26
CA HIS A 54 -1.00 4.03 8.84
C HIS A 54 0.22 4.18 7.94
N ASN A 55 1.40 4.38 8.50
CA ASN A 55 2.64 4.53 7.76
C ASN A 55 3.06 3.19 7.17
N LEU A 56 3.20 3.11 5.86
CA LEU A 56 3.50 1.85 5.18
C LEU A 56 4.86 1.28 5.58
N ALA A 57 5.86 2.13 5.82
CA ALA A 57 7.19 1.65 6.22
C ALA A 57 7.14 0.96 7.59
N GLN A 58 6.39 1.53 8.54
CA GLN A 58 6.20 0.92 9.85
C GLN A 58 5.42 -0.39 9.76
N LEU A 59 4.37 -0.40 8.95
CA LEU A 59 3.57 -1.61 8.73
C LEU A 59 4.38 -2.72 8.08
N LYS A 60 5.28 -2.40 7.16
CA LYS A 60 6.19 -3.37 6.55
C LYS A 60 7.03 -4.05 7.62
N THR A 61 7.57 -3.27 8.56
CA THR A 61 8.38 -3.78 9.66
C THR A 61 7.56 -4.69 10.58
N LEU A 62 6.35 -4.25 10.96
CA LEU A 62 5.45 -5.06 11.80
C LEU A 62 5.02 -6.35 11.10
N ALA A 63 4.88 -6.31 9.78
CA ALA A 63 4.52 -7.49 8.97
C ALA A 63 5.68 -8.46 8.76
N GLY A 64 6.88 -8.14 9.24
CA GLY A 64 8.05 -9.01 9.11
C GLY A 64 8.58 -9.12 7.69
N LEU A 65 8.40 -8.09 6.86
CA LEU A 65 8.74 -8.12 5.44
C LEU A 65 10.00 -7.32 5.09
N THR A 66 10.68 -6.76 6.08
CA THR A 66 11.85 -5.89 5.83
C THR A 66 12.94 -6.59 5.02
N CYS A 67 13.23 -7.86 5.34
CA CYS A 67 14.26 -8.60 4.60
C CYS A 67 13.81 -9.07 3.23
N GLU A 68 12.52 -9.21 3.00
CA GLU A 68 11.99 -9.67 1.70
C GLU A 68 11.84 -8.53 0.70
N ILE A 69 11.56 -7.32 1.18
CA ILE A 69 11.50 -6.13 0.33
C ILE A 69 12.88 -5.49 0.32
N ASP A 70 13.78 -6.08 -0.43
CA ASP A 70 15.19 -5.71 -0.48
C ASP A 70 15.65 -5.71 -1.95
N ALA A 71 16.36 -4.66 -2.35
CA ALA A 71 16.83 -4.49 -3.72
C ALA A 71 17.72 -5.64 -4.19
N SER A 72 18.48 -6.26 -3.29
CA SER A 72 19.36 -7.38 -3.62
C SER A 72 18.59 -8.67 -3.91
N LYS A 73 17.36 -8.79 -3.42
CA LYS A 73 16.54 -10.00 -3.59
C LYS A 73 15.52 -9.84 -4.70
N ASN A 74 14.90 -8.68 -4.81
CA ASN A 74 13.90 -8.40 -5.84
C ASN A 74 13.90 -6.89 -6.13
N LYS A 75 14.68 -6.50 -7.13
CA LYS A 75 14.84 -5.09 -7.48
C LYS A 75 13.51 -4.45 -7.92
N ASP A 76 12.73 -5.16 -8.73
CA ASP A 76 11.48 -4.62 -9.25
C ASP A 76 10.48 -4.37 -8.11
N LEU A 77 10.38 -5.30 -7.17
CA LEU A 77 9.54 -5.14 -5.99
C LEU A 77 10.03 -3.95 -5.14
N PHE A 78 11.33 -3.86 -4.92
CA PHE A 78 11.91 -2.76 -4.14
C PHE A 78 11.61 -1.40 -4.79
N ASP A 79 11.79 -1.30 -6.11
CA ASP A 79 11.49 -0.07 -6.84
C ASP A 79 10.01 0.30 -6.73
N ASN A 80 9.12 -0.68 -6.86
CA ASN A 80 7.68 -0.46 -6.71
C ASN A 80 7.32 -0.07 -5.28
N TRP A 81 7.93 -0.72 -4.29
CA TRP A 81 7.74 -0.37 -2.89
C TRP A 81 8.15 1.08 -2.62
N SER A 82 9.30 1.50 -3.17
CA SER A 82 9.80 2.87 -2.98
C SER A 82 8.82 3.92 -3.50
N LYS A 83 8.10 3.62 -4.58
CA LYS A 83 7.06 4.50 -5.11
C LYS A 83 5.83 4.50 -4.22
N ALA A 84 5.40 3.34 -3.73
CA ALA A 84 4.20 3.21 -2.93
C ALA A 84 4.37 3.75 -1.51
N VAL A 85 5.56 3.64 -0.93
CA VAL A 85 5.81 4.02 0.47
C VAL A 85 5.68 5.52 0.71
N ALA A 86 5.75 6.32 -0.34
CA ALA A 86 5.55 7.77 -0.25
C ALA A 86 4.10 8.14 0.06
N TRP A 87 3.19 7.17 0.00
CA TRP A 87 1.78 7.40 0.31
C TRP A 87 1.59 7.78 1.78
N ASP A 88 0.72 8.76 2.01
CA ASP A 88 0.37 9.24 3.33
C ASP A 88 -1.16 9.36 3.41
N PRO A 89 -1.83 8.73 4.40
CA PRO A 89 -3.28 8.83 4.55
C PRO A 89 -3.77 10.26 4.78
N GLU A 90 -2.91 11.15 5.22
CA GLU A 90 -3.26 12.57 5.40
C GLU A 90 -3.39 13.33 4.07
N GLN A 91 -3.05 12.73 2.95
CA GLN A 91 -3.19 13.35 1.62
C GLN A 91 -4.59 13.87 1.34
N ARG A 92 -5.62 13.21 1.88
CA ARG A 92 -7.01 13.62 1.66
C ARG A 92 -7.32 15.01 2.19
N TYR A 93 -6.46 15.53 3.08
CA TYR A 93 -6.60 16.88 3.65
C TYR A 93 -5.80 17.92 2.89
N GLU A 94 -5.03 17.51 1.91
CA GLU A 94 -4.30 18.42 1.05
C GLU A 94 -5.23 18.97 -0.05
N GLY A 95 -4.84 20.09 -0.65
CA GLY A 95 -5.62 20.69 -1.72
C GLY A 95 -5.81 19.75 -2.92
N PRO A 96 -6.88 19.95 -3.74
CA PRO A 96 -7.12 19.12 -4.90
C PRO A 96 -6.04 19.28 -5.97
N GLY A 97 -5.88 18.28 -6.83
CA GLY A 97 -4.96 18.35 -7.96
C GLY A 97 -3.52 18.00 -7.64
N LYS A 98 -3.26 17.31 -6.53
CA LYS A 98 -1.91 16.87 -6.17
C LYS A 98 -1.34 15.90 -7.20
N TYR A 99 -2.16 15.04 -7.76
CA TYR A 99 -1.74 14.03 -8.74
C TYR A 99 -2.38 14.28 -10.08
N ASN A 100 -1.60 14.11 -11.16
CA ASN A 100 -2.12 14.10 -12.52
C ASN A 100 -2.20 12.65 -13.03
N ALA A 101 -2.68 12.48 -14.28
CA ALA A 101 -2.82 11.14 -14.86
C ALA A 101 -1.51 10.35 -14.87
N GLY A 102 -0.40 11.01 -15.21
CA GLY A 102 0.91 10.36 -15.29
C GLY A 102 1.42 9.89 -13.93
N THR A 103 1.38 10.76 -12.93
CA THR A 103 1.86 10.43 -11.59
C THR A 103 0.97 9.39 -10.91
N ALA A 104 -0.35 9.50 -11.08
CA ALA A 104 -1.28 8.51 -10.55
C ALA A 104 -1.05 7.14 -11.18
N LYS A 105 -0.80 7.08 -12.50
CA LYS A 105 -0.53 5.82 -13.20
C LYS A 105 0.73 5.15 -12.68
N VAL A 106 1.79 5.91 -12.46
CA VAL A 106 3.05 5.37 -11.92
C VAL A 106 2.80 4.71 -10.57
N ILE A 107 2.05 5.35 -9.68
CA ILE A 107 1.76 4.80 -8.36
C ILE A 107 0.85 3.58 -8.45
N LEU A 108 -0.22 3.63 -9.26
CA LEU A 108 -1.10 2.48 -9.45
C LEU A 108 -0.34 1.29 -10.00
N ASP A 109 0.50 1.49 -11.00
CA ASP A 109 1.28 0.42 -11.59
C ASP A 109 2.26 -0.19 -10.58
N SER A 110 2.88 0.63 -9.72
CA SER A 110 3.77 0.15 -8.68
C SER A 110 3.08 -0.79 -7.69
N ILE A 111 1.77 -0.67 -7.56
CA ILE A 111 0.96 -1.46 -6.63
C ILE A 111 0.37 -2.70 -7.31
N ARG A 112 -0.08 -2.58 -8.56
CA ARG A 112 -0.85 -3.63 -9.25
C ARG A 112 -0.09 -4.46 -10.26
N GLU A 113 1.11 -4.06 -10.69
CA GLU A 113 1.86 -4.81 -11.71
C GLU A 113 2.12 -6.26 -11.34
N ARG A 114 2.24 -7.10 -12.34
CA ARG A 114 2.60 -8.51 -12.15
C ARG A 114 4.02 -8.74 -12.67
N PRO A 115 4.83 -9.52 -11.94
CA PRO A 115 4.55 -10.17 -10.64
C PRO A 115 4.93 -9.30 -9.44
N SER A 116 5.58 -8.17 -9.64
CA SER A 116 6.28 -7.43 -8.60
C SER A 116 5.60 -6.15 -8.13
N GLY A 117 4.36 -5.90 -8.53
CA GLY A 117 3.56 -4.85 -7.91
C GLY A 117 3.39 -5.16 -6.43
N VAL A 118 3.42 -4.13 -5.59
CA VAL A 118 3.43 -4.33 -4.13
C VAL A 118 2.24 -5.16 -3.67
N LEU A 119 1.03 -4.82 -4.08
CA LEU A 119 -0.17 -5.56 -3.65
C LEU A 119 -0.23 -6.94 -4.29
N THR A 120 0.16 -7.07 -5.55
CA THR A 120 0.20 -8.37 -6.23
C THR A 120 1.14 -9.34 -5.52
N TRP A 121 2.32 -8.88 -5.15
CA TRP A 121 3.28 -9.67 -4.40
C TRP A 121 2.77 -9.99 -3.00
N LEU A 122 2.22 -8.98 -2.31
CA LEU A 122 1.74 -9.09 -0.95
C LEU A 122 0.54 -10.04 -0.83
N SER A 123 -0.31 -10.11 -1.86
CA SER A 123 -1.51 -10.96 -1.84
C SER A 123 -1.23 -12.45 -1.63
N LYS A 124 -0.02 -12.87 -1.90
CA LYS A 124 0.41 -14.27 -1.67
C LYS A 124 0.89 -14.50 -0.23
N ARG A 125 0.92 -13.46 0.58
CA ARG A 125 1.53 -13.51 1.92
C ARG A 125 0.59 -13.09 3.06
N TRP A 126 -0.58 -12.56 2.73
CA TRP A 126 -1.53 -12.19 3.78
C TRP A 126 -2.44 -13.30 4.22
#